data_708e9589176c556dccd897ff218729ad
#
_entry.id   708e9589176c556dccd897ff218729ad
#
_cell.length_a   1.000
_cell.length_b   1.000
_cell.length_c   1.000
_cell.angle_alpha   90.00
_cell.angle_beta   90.00
_cell.angle_gamma   90.00
#
_symmetry.space_group_name_H-M   'P 1'
#
loop_
_entity.id
_entity.type
_entity.pdbx_description
1 polymer ?
#
loop_
_entity_poly.entity_id
_entity_poly.type
_entity_poly.pdbx_seq_one_letter_code
_entity_poly.pdbx_strand_id
1 'polypeptide(L)'
;MTSIKTALIDGYLDEPSCLGVPPYVSPHIRYLYGALVDGGIRREDISYFTADNFRRKFSFRQPQAEKNSQLEEFDLVLVMAGTTVPGNYLRGRPLSLAEIKDLGRNVYYPTLVLCGPLTMVLDNLPGSREIHSNFDIITPELSAADIYLRLCRRENKRGSIDPKKLTEALDNGGGQLLTRALAGWSRTGAEIFQRHPQHPRLVAELETFRGCPRAGHCHFCSEQLKQITYQRAPEDVAAEVSAIAEQGVHNYRLGCQTDLLAYTGTMEPEASAVNADSTEIVKKDRGGAAEKVNGVKEDGGGAADDGGQPGVKLQALKSLYSGIREADSDLNVLHLDNINPGPLARNPDWGRRALEIITRYNTPGDVAAFGLESADPQVLAANNIDTSVELTLQAIRLINEIGSRRQEGLPELLPGINFLLGLKGERQETYQHNMEFLQKIKSEGLLLRRINVRQVNPLGQYEAKAVDHRRFKQFKQQVNEEINRPMLTRVFPRGTVLSGLWPEKQKGQLTYARQPASYPILVGIPGDHMDKNVMQAKVIDHGYRSITALAHPFYVDRASRAELAHIPGIGSKRAGRILAEKPRCPEELRELLGPSFPWENWEDIFQFSG
;
A
#
# COMPACT_ATOMS: atom_id res chain seq x y z
N MET A 1 24.25 -26.27 -20.98
CA MET A 1 23.47 -25.04 -21.20
C MET A 1 24.34 -23.89 -20.77
N THR A 2 24.57 -22.90 -21.60
CA THR A 2 25.28 -21.66 -21.21
C THR A 2 24.50 -20.98 -20.09
N SER A 3 25.19 -20.64 -19.00
CA SER A 3 24.65 -19.88 -17.87
C SER A 3 24.21 -18.50 -18.37
N ILE A 4 22.99 -18.07 -18.07
CA ILE A 4 22.47 -16.72 -18.38
C ILE A 4 22.60 -15.89 -17.10
N LYS A 5 23.64 -15.08 -17.01
CA LYS A 5 23.83 -14.16 -15.89
C LYS A 5 22.75 -13.06 -15.93
N THR A 6 21.96 -12.97 -14.89
CA THR A 6 20.80 -12.09 -14.85
C THR A 6 20.89 -11.08 -13.70
N ALA A 7 20.74 -9.78 -14.00
CA ALA A 7 20.53 -8.75 -13.01
C ALA A 7 19.03 -8.46 -12.87
N LEU A 8 18.48 -8.64 -11.69
CA LEU A 8 17.11 -8.30 -11.35
C LEU A 8 17.10 -7.04 -10.48
N ILE A 9 16.67 -5.92 -11.05
CA ILE A 9 16.64 -4.62 -10.41
C ILE A 9 15.22 -4.34 -9.88
N ASP A 10 15.07 -4.38 -8.58
CA ASP A 10 13.86 -3.95 -7.88
C ASP A 10 13.85 -2.43 -7.78
N GLY A 11 13.16 -1.79 -8.70
CA GLY A 11 13.03 -0.35 -8.77
C GLY A 11 12.11 0.27 -7.73
N TYR A 12 11.57 -0.53 -6.83
CA TYR A 12 10.53 -0.21 -5.86
C TYR A 12 9.22 0.25 -6.49
N LEU A 13 8.14 -0.33 -6.06
CA LEU A 13 6.79 0.07 -6.47
C LEU A 13 6.15 0.91 -5.36
N ASP A 14 5.49 2.01 -5.71
CA ASP A 14 4.65 2.77 -4.78
C ASP A 14 3.40 3.23 -5.53
N GLU A 15 2.47 2.32 -5.66
CA GLU A 15 1.21 2.52 -6.36
C GLU A 15 0.04 2.48 -5.39
N PRO A 16 -1.14 3.00 -5.77
CA PRO A 16 -2.28 3.08 -4.86
C PRO A 16 -2.67 1.76 -4.19
N SER A 17 -2.58 0.65 -4.94
CA SER A 17 -2.94 -0.68 -4.45
C SER A 17 -1.75 -1.61 -4.22
N CYS A 18 -0.52 -1.21 -4.57
CA CYS A 18 0.68 -2.04 -4.46
C CYS A 18 1.82 -1.27 -3.81
N LEU A 19 2.42 -1.85 -2.78
CA LEU A 19 3.59 -1.30 -2.10
C LEU A 19 4.81 -2.22 -2.28
N GLY A 20 5.92 -1.63 -2.66
CA GLY A 20 7.20 -2.32 -2.81
C GLY A 20 8.37 -1.41 -2.46
N VAL A 21 8.09 -0.29 -1.77
CA VAL A 21 9.11 0.57 -1.16
C VAL A 21 9.41 0.03 0.23
N PRO A 22 10.67 -0.24 0.59
CA PRO A 22 11.01 -0.79 1.90
C PRO A 22 10.34 -0.05 3.06
N PRO A 23 9.82 -0.80 4.06
CA PRO A 23 10.05 -2.22 4.33
C PRO A 23 9.20 -3.21 3.52
N TYR A 24 8.35 -2.76 2.60
CA TYR A 24 7.49 -3.65 1.81
C TYR A 24 8.25 -4.27 0.64
N VAL A 25 7.91 -5.53 0.35
CA VAL A 25 8.38 -6.25 -0.84
C VAL A 25 7.17 -6.65 -1.67
N SER A 26 7.10 -6.09 -2.88
CA SER A 26 5.99 -6.28 -3.82
C SER A 26 5.86 -7.75 -4.28
N PRO A 27 4.65 -8.27 -4.53
CA PRO A 27 4.48 -9.57 -5.19
C PRO A 27 5.06 -9.58 -6.61
N HIS A 28 5.04 -8.47 -7.34
CA HIS A 28 5.54 -8.41 -8.72
C HIS A 28 7.00 -8.84 -8.85
N ILE A 29 7.88 -8.34 -7.97
CA ILE A 29 9.31 -8.70 -8.02
C ILE A 29 9.51 -10.17 -7.62
N ARG A 30 8.70 -10.70 -6.69
CA ARG A 30 8.73 -12.11 -6.28
C ARG A 30 8.26 -13.03 -7.41
N TYR A 31 7.15 -12.69 -8.07
CA TYR A 31 6.67 -13.44 -9.23
C TYR A 31 7.69 -13.46 -10.36
N LEU A 32 8.34 -12.32 -10.63
CA LEU A 32 9.35 -12.23 -11.67
C LEU A 32 10.57 -13.11 -11.36
N TYR A 33 11.04 -13.10 -10.11
CA TYR A 33 12.13 -14.00 -9.68
C TYR A 33 11.73 -15.47 -9.83
N GLY A 34 10.54 -15.83 -9.37
CA GLY A 34 10.02 -17.21 -9.51
C GLY A 34 9.92 -17.64 -10.97
N ALA A 35 9.44 -16.75 -11.85
CA ALA A 35 9.34 -16.99 -13.29
C ALA A 35 10.69 -17.18 -13.96
N LEU A 36 11.73 -16.44 -13.54
CA LEU A 36 13.11 -16.63 -14.02
C LEU A 36 13.63 -18.02 -13.67
N VAL A 37 13.45 -18.45 -12.43
CA VAL A 37 13.90 -19.77 -11.95
C VAL A 37 13.14 -20.88 -12.65
N ASP A 38 11.81 -20.78 -12.77
CA ASP A 38 10.95 -21.76 -13.44
C ASP A 38 11.24 -21.82 -14.97
N GLY A 39 11.61 -20.69 -15.57
CA GLY A 39 12.07 -20.58 -16.96
C GLY A 39 13.47 -21.13 -17.21
N GLY A 40 14.16 -21.68 -16.19
CA GLY A 40 15.43 -22.38 -16.30
C GLY A 40 16.68 -21.55 -15.99
N ILE A 41 16.55 -20.33 -15.47
CA ILE A 41 17.70 -19.56 -14.98
C ILE A 41 18.09 -20.08 -13.60
N ARG A 42 19.36 -20.40 -13.40
CA ARG A 42 19.84 -20.91 -12.11
C ARG A 42 19.85 -19.81 -11.06
N ARG A 43 19.54 -20.18 -9.83
CA ARG A 43 19.46 -19.25 -8.67
C ARG A 43 20.76 -18.47 -8.43
N GLU A 44 21.89 -19.12 -8.63
CA GLU A 44 23.24 -18.53 -8.50
C GLU A 44 23.57 -17.52 -9.61
N ASP A 45 22.89 -17.61 -10.75
CA ASP A 45 23.07 -16.71 -11.87
C ASP A 45 22.19 -15.45 -11.79
N ILE A 46 21.28 -15.38 -10.82
CA ILE A 46 20.41 -14.22 -10.58
C ILE A 46 21.01 -13.32 -9.49
N SER A 47 21.45 -12.14 -9.86
CA SER A 47 21.86 -11.08 -8.94
C SER A 47 20.70 -10.12 -8.68
N TYR A 48 20.26 -10.00 -7.42
CA TYR A 48 19.17 -9.10 -7.01
C TYR A 48 19.72 -7.78 -6.49
N PHE A 49 19.19 -6.67 -7.00
CA PHE A 49 19.54 -5.31 -6.59
C PHE A 49 18.28 -4.53 -6.24
N THR A 50 18.23 -3.95 -5.06
CA THR A 50 17.24 -2.92 -4.76
C THR A 50 17.61 -1.60 -5.40
N ALA A 51 16.65 -0.68 -5.61
CA ALA A 51 16.90 0.65 -6.16
C ALA A 51 18.03 1.39 -5.43
N ASP A 52 18.11 1.25 -4.10
CA ASP A 52 19.15 1.90 -3.30
C ASP A 52 20.52 1.24 -3.48
N ASN A 53 20.57 -0.10 -3.58
CA ASN A 53 21.81 -0.81 -3.90
C ASN A 53 22.27 -0.50 -5.30
N PHE A 54 21.33 -0.45 -6.24
CA PHE A 54 21.58 -0.07 -7.62
C PHE A 54 22.21 1.32 -7.70
N ARG A 55 21.63 2.35 -7.06
CA ARG A 55 22.17 3.71 -7.01
C ARG A 55 23.57 3.80 -6.42
N ARG A 56 23.87 2.96 -5.42
CA ARG A 56 25.20 2.91 -4.79
C ARG A 56 26.25 2.26 -5.67
N LYS A 57 25.87 1.17 -6.35
CA LYS A 57 26.78 0.38 -7.17
C LYS A 57 26.97 0.98 -8.57
N PHE A 58 25.90 1.50 -9.17
CA PHE A 58 25.85 1.98 -10.54
C PHE A 58 25.48 3.47 -10.57
N SER A 59 26.46 4.37 -10.61
CA SER A 59 26.22 5.82 -10.65
C SER A 59 26.37 6.33 -12.08
N PHE A 60 25.26 6.67 -12.73
CA PHE A 60 25.27 7.25 -14.08
C PHE A 60 25.58 8.76 -14.12
N ARG A 61 25.69 9.41 -12.97
CA ARG A 61 25.91 10.89 -12.86
C ARG A 61 27.38 11.30 -12.96
N GLN A 62 28.32 10.36 -12.99
CA GLN A 62 29.74 10.66 -13.16
C GLN A 62 30.21 10.12 -14.49
N PRO A 63 30.93 10.94 -15.33
CA PRO A 63 31.49 10.49 -16.59
C PRO A 63 32.72 9.60 -16.33
N GLN A 64 32.52 8.37 -15.92
CA GLN A 64 33.57 7.38 -15.78
C GLN A 64 33.11 6.05 -16.36
N ALA A 65 33.71 5.70 -17.47
CA ALA A 65 33.50 4.49 -18.25
C ALA A 65 33.66 3.17 -17.45
N GLU A 66 34.31 3.20 -16.27
CA GLU A 66 34.62 2.01 -15.50
C GLU A 66 33.43 1.46 -14.67
N LYS A 67 32.40 2.28 -14.34
CA LYS A 67 31.27 1.80 -13.55
C LYS A 67 30.12 1.22 -14.37
N ASN A 68 29.99 1.62 -15.61
CA ASN A 68 28.98 1.07 -16.52
C ASN A 68 29.34 -0.37 -16.97
N SER A 69 30.64 -0.71 -16.98
CA SER A 69 31.14 -2.04 -17.32
C SER A 69 30.60 -3.17 -16.42
N GLN A 70 30.15 -2.87 -15.20
CA GLN A 70 29.65 -3.90 -14.27
C GLN A 70 28.26 -4.44 -14.63
N LEU A 71 27.38 -3.68 -15.31
CA LEU A 71 26.13 -4.22 -15.85
C LEU A 71 26.36 -5.00 -17.15
N GLU A 72 27.42 -4.72 -17.86
CA GLU A 72 27.82 -5.43 -19.07
C GLU A 72 28.36 -6.84 -18.80
N GLU A 73 28.56 -7.20 -17.51
CA GLU A 73 28.86 -8.58 -17.09
C GLU A 73 27.66 -9.52 -17.15
N PHE A 74 26.45 -8.97 -17.25
CA PHE A 74 25.19 -9.72 -17.34
C PHE A 74 24.78 -9.94 -18.79
N ASP A 75 24.08 -11.03 -19.02
CA ASP A 75 23.44 -11.32 -20.31
C ASP A 75 22.05 -10.70 -20.39
N LEU A 76 21.38 -10.58 -19.22
CA LEU A 76 20.01 -10.10 -19.09
C LEU A 76 19.89 -9.13 -17.90
N VAL A 77 19.31 -7.97 -18.13
CA VAL A 77 19.01 -6.97 -17.08
C VAL A 77 17.52 -6.65 -17.07
N LEU A 78 16.83 -7.00 -16.00
CA LEU A 78 15.42 -6.72 -15.82
C LEU A 78 15.24 -5.58 -14.81
N VAL A 79 14.48 -4.57 -15.20
CA VAL A 79 14.18 -3.38 -14.37
C VAL A 79 12.69 -3.38 -14.03
N MET A 80 12.35 -3.73 -12.80
CA MET A 80 10.98 -3.63 -12.29
C MET A 80 10.71 -2.18 -11.90
N ALA A 81 9.71 -1.54 -12.50
CA ALA A 81 9.38 -0.15 -12.25
C ALA A 81 7.87 0.08 -12.14
N GLY A 82 7.51 0.99 -11.23
CA GLY A 82 6.15 1.50 -11.04
C GLY A 82 6.07 3.00 -11.27
N THR A 83 4.89 3.55 -11.10
CA THR A 83 4.67 5.00 -11.12
C THR A 83 5.13 5.59 -9.79
N THR A 84 5.93 6.65 -9.82
CA THR A 84 6.36 7.31 -8.59
C THR A 84 5.25 8.17 -8.02
N VAL A 85 4.79 7.85 -6.82
CA VAL A 85 3.84 8.69 -6.08
C VAL A 85 4.61 9.81 -5.36
N PRO A 86 4.25 11.10 -5.54
CA PRO A 86 4.90 12.19 -4.82
C PRO A 86 4.78 12.05 -3.31
N GLY A 87 5.90 11.98 -2.59
CA GLY A 87 5.93 11.81 -1.13
C GLY A 87 7.33 11.95 -0.54
N ASN A 88 7.38 11.95 0.79
CA ASN A 88 8.64 11.88 1.53
C ASN A 88 8.88 10.43 1.96
N TYR A 89 9.83 9.80 1.30
CA TYR A 89 10.26 8.45 1.64
C TYR A 89 11.32 8.50 2.75
N LEU A 90 11.14 7.73 3.80
CA LEU A 90 12.14 7.62 4.88
C LEU A 90 13.30 6.73 4.48
N ARG A 91 12.98 5.60 3.87
CA ARG A 91 13.92 4.64 3.29
C ARG A 91 13.48 4.30 1.90
N GLY A 92 14.42 4.21 0.99
CA GLY A 92 14.18 3.87 -0.38
C GLY A 92 13.34 4.93 -1.13
N ARG A 93 13.60 5.07 -2.38
CA ARG A 93 12.77 5.86 -3.30
C ARG A 93 12.65 5.07 -4.60
N PRO A 94 11.43 4.95 -5.18
CA PRO A 94 11.26 4.34 -6.50
C PRO A 94 12.23 4.90 -7.53
N LEU A 95 12.61 4.08 -8.50
CA LEU A 95 13.37 4.56 -9.65
C LEU A 95 12.56 5.61 -10.40
N SER A 96 13.20 6.73 -10.69
CA SER A 96 12.60 7.81 -11.47
C SER A 96 12.70 7.52 -12.97
N LEU A 97 11.83 8.14 -13.77
CA LEU A 97 11.92 8.07 -15.24
C LEU A 97 13.28 8.53 -15.77
N ALA A 98 13.93 9.51 -15.11
CA ALA A 98 15.26 9.98 -15.48
C ALA A 98 16.30 8.87 -15.29
N GLU A 99 16.27 8.16 -14.16
CA GLU A 99 17.17 7.04 -13.89
C GLU A 99 16.95 5.87 -14.87
N ILE A 100 15.69 5.59 -15.21
CA ILE A 100 15.34 4.55 -16.20
C ILE A 100 15.88 4.92 -17.59
N LYS A 101 15.74 6.18 -18.02
CA LYS A 101 16.30 6.68 -19.27
C LYS A 101 17.82 6.62 -19.27
N ASP A 102 18.45 7.06 -18.19
CA ASP A 102 19.90 7.04 -18.05
C ASP A 102 20.44 5.61 -18.11
N LEU A 103 19.72 4.64 -17.55
CA LEU A 103 20.06 3.22 -17.65
C LEU A 103 19.99 2.77 -19.12
N GLY A 104 18.90 3.03 -19.82
CA GLY A 104 18.75 2.67 -21.23
C GLY A 104 19.79 3.33 -22.17
N ARG A 105 20.27 4.53 -21.83
CA ARG A 105 21.32 5.22 -22.62
C ARG A 105 22.73 4.66 -22.42
N ASN A 106 22.99 4.03 -21.28
CA ASN A 106 24.36 3.70 -20.86
C ASN A 106 24.64 2.20 -20.74
N VAL A 107 23.67 1.36 -21.07
CA VAL A 107 23.80 -0.11 -21.03
C VAL A 107 23.54 -0.66 -22.43
N TYR A 108 24.54 -1.31 -23.02
CA TYR A 108 24.50 -1.70 -24.45
C TYR A 108 24.62 -3.19 -24.69
N TYR A 109 25.30 -3.93 -23.82
CA TYR A 109 25.63 -5.34 -24.08
C TYR A 109 24.50 -6.29 -23.65
N PRO A 110 23.96 -6.23 -22.40
CA PRO A 110 22.91 -7.17 -21.95
C PRO A 110 21.59 -6.88 -22.67
N THR A 111 20.76 -7.90 -22.79
CA THR A 111 19.33 -7.69 -23.12
C THR A 111 18.66 -6.90 -22.00
N LEU A 112 18.21 -5.70 -22.31
CA LEU A 112 17.62 -4.77 -21.34
C LEU A 112 16.10 -4.84 -21.39
N VAL A 113 15.49 -5.17 -20.25
CA VAL A 113 14.04 -5.41 -20.13
C VAL A 113 13.42 -4.45 -19.13
N LEU A 114 12.39 -3.71 -19.54
CA LEU A 114 11.54 -2.92 -18.63
C LEU A 114 10.32 -3.74 -18.24
N CYS A 115 10.11 -3.87 -16.93
CA CYS A 115 9.07 -4.67 -16.30
C CYS A 115 8.20 -3.82 -15.36
N GLY A 116 7.02 -4.32 -15.06
CA GLY A 116 6.16 -3.81 -13.98
C GLY A 116 5.12 -2.79 -14.41
N PRO A 117 4.36 -2.25 -13.45
CA PRO A 117 3.18 -1.41 -13.71
C PRO A 117 3.45 -0.13 -14.51
N LEU A 118 4.69 0.38 -14.50
CA LEU A 118 5.06 1.54 -15.33
C LEU A 118 4.75 1.31 -16.81
N THR A 119 4.86 0.08 -17.30
CA THR A 119 4.66 -0.24 -18.71
C THR A 119 3.22 0.02 -19.17
N MET A 120 2.22 -0.08 -18.29
CA MET A 120 0.82 0.20 -18.62
C MET A 120 0.55 1.67 -18.97
N VAL A 121 1.36 2.59 -18.46
CA VAL A 121 1.18 4.04 -18.62
C VAL A 121 2.31 4.70 -19.39
N LEU A 122 3.28 3.92 -19.85
CA LEU A 122 4.53 4.41 -20.43
C LEU A 122 4.29 5.36 -21.60
N ASP A 123 3.38 5.02 -22.51
CA ASP A 123 3.10 5.81 -23.71
C ASP A 123 2.60 7.23 -23.42
N ASN A 124 2.02 7.43 -22.24
CA ASN A 124 1.51 8.73 -21.80
C ASN A 124 2.55 9.57 -21.04
N LEU A 125 3.76 9.02 -20.83
CA LEU A 125 4.78 9.68 -20.04
C LEU A 125 5.79 10.48 -20.90
N PRO A 126 6.31 11.60 -20.39
CA PRO A 126 7.31 12.39 -21.11
C PRO A 126 8.57 11.58 -21.40
N GLY A 127 8.93 11.49 -22.68
CA GLY A 127 10.13 10.77 -23.13
C GLY A 127 9.95 9.26 -23.25
N SER A 128 8.74 8.77 -23.37
CA SER A 128 8.41 7.36 -23.63
C SER A 128 9.12 6.83 -24.88
N ARG A 129 9.17 7.62 -25.97
CA ARG A 129 9.88 7.23 -27.22
C ARG A 129 11.34 6.85 -26.98
N GLU A 130 12.02 7.56 -26.11
CA GLU A 130 13.40 7.28 -25.77
C GLU A 130 13.54 5.96 -25.01
N ILE A 131 12.63 5.68 -24.07
CA ILE A 131 12.61 4.39 -23.35
C ILE A 131 12.33 3.25 -24.33
N HIS A 132 11.36 3.41 -25.24
CA HIS A 132 11.06 2.41 -26.26
C HIS A 132 12.26 2.14 -27.19
N SER A 133 13.10 3.14 -27.48
CA SER A 133 14.28 2.95 -28.34
C SER A 133 15.46 2.30 -27.63
N ASN A 134 15.56 2.43 -26.30
CA ASN A 134 16.73 2.02 -25.53
C ASN A 134 16.54 0.71 -24.76
N PHE A 135 15.30 0.24 -24.61
CA PHE A 135 15.03 -1.07 -24.02
C PHE A 135 14.73 -2.09 -25.13
N ASP A 136 15.35 -3.26 -25.06
CA ASP A 136 15.15 -4.32 -26.05
C ASP A 136 13.76 -4.95 -25.93
N ILE A 137 13.26 -5.05 -24.68
CA ILE A 137 11.96 -5.63 -24.36
C ILE A 137 11.25 -4.72 -23.35
N ILE A 138 9.98 -4.42 -23.63
CA ILE A 138 9.07 -3.81 -22.67
C ILE A 138 7.95 -4.82 -22.45
N THR A 139 7.88 -5.35 -21.23
CA THR A 139 6.93 -6.40 -20.90
C THR A 139 5.53 -5.83 -20.65
N PRO A 140 4.46 -6.59 -20.87
CA PRO A 140 3.13 -6.19 -20.49
C PRO A 140 2.96 -6.19 -18.97
N GLU A 141 1.79 -5.84 -18.54
CA GLU A 141 1.37 -5.69 -17.15
C GLU A 141 1.81 -6.84 -16.22
N LEU A 142 1.59 -8.11 -16.62
CA LEU A 142 2.04 -9.29 -15.89
C LEU A 142 3.40 -9.77 -16.41
N SER A 143 4.42 -8.99 -16.13
CA SER A 143 5.79 -9.17 -16.63
C SER A 143 6.36 -10.57 -16.38
N ALA A 144 6.04 -11.20 -15.25
CA ALA A 144 6.48 -12.54 -14.91
C ALA A 144 6.06 -13.58 -15.96
N ALA A 145 4.79 -13.51 -16.40
CA ALA A 145 4.27 -14.44 -17.40
C ALA A 145 4.90 -14.24 -18.78
N ASP A 146 5.08 -12.98 -19.22
CA ASP A 146 5.77 -12.69 -20.50
C ASP A 146 7.22 -13.20 -20.50
N ILE A 147 7.95 -12.92 -19.42
CA ILE A 147 9.35 -13.37 -19.29
C ILE A 147 9.44 -14.90 -19.27
N TYR A 148 8.57 -15.57 -18.50
CA TYR A 148 8.52 -17.04 -18.46
C TYR A 148 8.31 -17.64 -19.86
N LEU A 149 7.33 -17.12 -20.62
CA LEU A 149 7.03 -17.61 -21.95
C LEU A 149 8.19 -17.39 -22.93
N ARG A 150 8.89 -16.25 -22.86
CA ARG A 150 10.07 -15.97 -23.68
C ARG A 150 11.21 -16.95 -23.39
N LEU A 151 11.44 -17.23 -22.12
CA LEU A 151 12.46 -18.20 -21.69
C LEU A 151 12.13 -19.61 -22.20
N CYS A 152 10.89 -20.06 -22.03
CA CYS A 152 10.44 -21.37 -22.49
C CYS A 152 10.53 -21.53 -24.02
N ARG A 153 10.21 -20.47 -24.78
CA ARG A 153 10.24 -20.51 -26.27
C ARG A 153 11.61 -20.20 -26.84
N ARG A 154 12.59 -19.82 -26.02
CA ARG A 154 13.92 -19.35 -26.46
C ARG A 154 13.83 -18.20 -27.49
N GLU A 155 12.81 -17.34 -27.33
CA GLU A 155 12.55 -16.23 -28.24
C GLU A 155 13.26 -14.95 -27.78
N ASN A 156 14.25 -14.49 -28.53
CA ASN A 156 14.91 -13.18 -28.37
C ASN A 156 14.31 -12.12 -29.30
N LYS A 157 13.02 -12.20 -29.63
CA LYS A 157 12.38 -11.19 -30.49
C LYS A 157 12.11 -9.90 -29.77
N ARG A 158 12.56 -8.77 -30.34
CA ARG A 158 12.22 -7.41 -29.88
C ARG A 158 10.70 -7.18 -29.99
N GLY A 159 10.11 -6.53 -29.00
CA GLY A 159 8.70 -6.13 -28.96
C GLY A 159 7.92 -6.75 -27.81
N SER A 160 6.82 -6.12 -27.42
CA SER A 160 5.90 -6.64 -26.39
C SER A 160 4.97 -7.72 -26.97
N ILE A 161 4.59 -8.70 -26.15
CA ILE A 161 3.52 -9.65 -26.48
C ILE A 161 2.18 -8.96 -26.10
N ASP A 162 1.18 -9.10 -26.96
CA ASP A 162 -0.18 -8.69 -26.65
C ASP A 162 -0.65 -9.44 -25.39
N PRO A 163 -1.11 -8.74 -24.31
CA PRO A 163 -1.57 -9.37 -23.09
C PRO A 163 -2.67 -10.42 -23.31
N LYS A 164 -3.55 -10.23 -24.30
CA LYS A 164 -4.56 -11.23 -24.68
C LYS A 164 -3.93 -12.50 -25.23
N LYS A 165 -2.92 -12.35 -26.10
CA LYS A 165 -2.17 -13.49 -26.63
C LYS A 165 -1.33 -14.18 -25.57
N LEU A 166 -0.89 -13.43 -24.56
CA LEU A 166 -0.21 -13.98 -23.39
C LEU A 166 -1.18 -14.86 -22.57
N THR A 167 -2.37 -14.36 -22.31
CA THR A 167 -3.42 -15.12 -21.63
C THR A 167 -3.81 -16.36 -22.45
N GLU A 168 -4.05 -16.23 -23.74
CA GLU A 168 -4.34 -17.34 -24.65
C GLU A 168 -3.20 -18.37 -24.71
N ALA A 169 -1.94 -17.93 -24.68
CA ALA A 169 -0.79 -18.81 -24.70
C ALA A 169 -0.58 -19.59 -23.39
N LEU A 170 -1.00 -19.00 -22.27
CA LEU A 170 -1.05 -19.66 -20.95
C LEU A 170 -2.34 -20.48 -20.78
N ASP A 171 -3.38 -20.18 -21.56
CA ASP A 171 -4.77 -20.54 -21.35
C ASP A 171 -5.35 -21.47 -22.42
N ASN A 172 -4.55 -22.27 -23.08
CA ASN A 172 -5.12 -23.40 -23.84
C ASN A 172 -5.95 -24.37 -22.97
N GLY A 173 -6.31 -23.96 -21.75
CA GLY A 173 -7.05 -24.66 -20.72
C GLY A 173 -7.74 -23.82 -19.66
N GLY A 174 -8.06 -22.53 -19.91
CA GLY A 174 -8.96 -21.72 -19.06
C GLY A 174 -8.39 -21.24 -17.72
N GLY A 175 -7.61 -20.15 -17.66
CA GLY A 175 -7.21 -19.41 -16.43
C GLY A 175 -6.41 -20.18 -15.37
N GLN A 176 -6.60 -21.49 -15.29
CA GLN A 176 -5.98 -22.36 -14.28
C GLN A 176 -4.47 -22.51 -14.43
N LEU A 177 -3.92 -22.41 -15.65
CA LEU A 177 -2.47 -22.51 -15.84
C LEU A 177 -1.75 -21.30 -15.30
N LEU A 178 -2.31 -20.10 -15.50
CA LEU A 178 -1.73 -18.86 -14.98
C LEU A 178 -1.74 -18.83 -13.45
N THR A 179 -2.84 -19.16 -12.81
CA THR A 179 -2.95 -19.17 -11.35
C THR A 179 -2.03 -20.21 -10.72
N ARG A 180 -1.88 -21.40 -11.33
CA ARG A 180 -0.90 -22.41 -10.89
C ARG A 180 0.53 -21.92 -11.04
N ALA A 181 0.86 -21.27 -12.15
CA ALA A 181 2.19 -20.67 -12.36
C ALA A 181 2.48 -19.59 -11.31
N LEU A 182 1.51 -18.69 -11.07
CA LEU A 182 1.63 -17.66 -10.03
C LEU A 182 1.82 -18.26 -8.63
N ALA A 183 1.10 -19.32 -8.28
CA ALA A 183 1.27 -20.04 -7.03
C ALA A 183 2.68 -20.66 -6.89
N GLY A 184 3.24 -21.19 -7.98
CA GLY A 184 4.62 -21.66 -8.03
C GLY A 184 5.65 -20.51 -7.90
N TRP A 185 5.48 -19.47 -8.71
CA TRP A 185 6.40 -18.32 -8.73
C TRP A 185 6.39 -17.53 -7.42
N SER A 186 5.23 -17.38 -6.77
CA SER A 186 5.14 -16.69 -5.48
C SER A 186 5.93 -17.41 -4.39
N ARG A 187 5.86 -18.74 -4.34
CA ARG A 187 6.62 -19.58 -3.39
C ARG A 187 8.12 -19.51 -3.65
N THR A 188 8.55 -19.74 -4.90
CA THR A 188 9.97 -19.63 -5.28
C THR A 188 10.47 -18.21 -5.08
N GLY A 189 9.63 -17.21 -5.36
CA GLY A 189 9.94 -15.79 -5.18
C GLY A 189 10.17 -15.36 -3.74
N ALA A 190 9.75 -16.15 -2.75
CA ALA A 190 10.05 -15.90 -1.35
C ALA A 190 11.56 -15.84 -1.04
N GLU A 191 12.40 -16.51 -1.84
CA GLU A 191 13.87 -16.48 -1.69
C GLU A 191 14.47 -15.05 -1.80
N ILE A 192 13.74 -14.10 -2.42
CA ILE A 192 14.16 -12.70 -2.49
C ILE A 192 14.33 -12.06 -1.12
N PHE A 193 13.52 -12.47 -0.13
CA PHE A 193 13.59 -11.89 1.21
C PHE A 193 14.98 -12.03 1.85
N GLN A 194 15.63 -13.17 1.72
CA GLN A 194 17.00 -13.35 2.24
C GLN A 194 18.04 -12.52 1.47
N ARG A 195 17.77 -12.19 0.21
CA ARG A 195 18.66 -11.37 -0.62
C ARG A 195 18.47 -9.87 -0.39
N HIS A 196 17.37 -9.48 0.27
CA HIS A 196 17.05 -8.08 0.51
C HIS A 196 17.93 -7.49 1.63
N PRO A 197 18.55 -6.29 1.44
CA PRO A 197 19.51 -5.72 2.41
C PRO A 197 18.90 -5.35 3.76
N GLN A 198 17.57 -5.33 3.90
CA GLN A 198 16.88 -5.03 5.14
C GLN A 198 16.31 -6.28 5.84
N HIS A 199 16.60 -7.46 5.31
CA HIS A 199 16.19 -8.72 5.95
C HIS A 199 16.67 -8.79 7.42
N PRO A 200 15.88 -9.28 8.38
CA PRO A 200 14.49 -9.79 8.25
C PRO A 200 13.39 -8.71 8.45
N ARG A 201 13.75 -7.43 8.59
CA ARG A 201 12.83 -6.32 8.87
C ARG A 201 12.06 -5.89 7.62
N LEU A 202 11.24 -6.80 7.10
CA LEU A 202 10.47 -6.65 5.88
C LEU A 202 9.00 -6.98 6.12
N VAL A 203 8.15 -6.45 5.25
CA VAL A 203 6.72 -6.75 5.17
C VAL A 203 6.44 -7.32 3.78
N ALA A 204 5.91 -8.53 3.74
CA ALA A 204 5.50 -9.13 2.48
C ALA A 204 4.12 -8.62 2.08
N GLU A 205 4.00 -8.04 0.91
CA GLU A 205 2.70 -7.72 0.34
C GLU A 205 2.16 -8.95 -0.39
N LEU A 206 0.96 -9.39 -0.03
CA LEU A 206 0.28 -10.55 -0.59
C LEU A 206 -0.85 -10.11 -1.50
N GLU A 207 -0.83 -10.52 -2.75
CA GLU A 207 -1.92 -10.31 -3.70
C GLU A 207 -2.92 -11.46 -3.59
N THR A 208 -4.19 -11.14 -3.34
CA THR A 208 -5.27 -12.13 -3.23
C THR A 208 -6.03 -12.29 -4.54
N PHE A 209 -6.21 -11.18 -5.25
CA PHE A 209 -6.77 -11.16 -6.60
C PHE A 209 -6.30 -9.92 -7.37
N ARG A 210 -6.47 -9.96 -8.68
CA ARG A 210 -6.10 -8.90 -9.61
C ARG A 210 -7.29 -8.42 -10.40
N GLY A 211 -7.38 -7.10 -10.58
CA GLY A 211 -8.45 -6.43 -11.30
C GLY A 211 -9.50 -5.83 -10.36
N CYS A 212 -10.44 -5.14 -10.94
CA CYS A 212 -11.58 -4.55 -10.24
C CYS A 212 -12.85 -5.30 -10.61
N PRO A 213 -13.61 -5.85 -9.64
CA PRO A 213 -14.81 -6.65 -9.92
C PRO A 213 -16.01 -5.79 -10.37
N ARG A 214 -15.89 -4.46 -10.33
CA ARG A 214 -16.98 -3.55 -10.69
C ARG A 214 -17.20 -3.51 -12.20
N ALA A 215 -18.47 -3.56 -12.62
CA ALA A 215 -18.85 -3.46 -14.01
C ALA A 215 -18.46 -2.10 -14.67
N GLY A 216 -18.35 -1.04 -13.87
CA GLY A 216 -17.89 0.28 -14.30
C GLY A 216 -16.76 0.79 -13.42
N HIS A 217 -15.58 1.01 -14.01
CA HIS A 217 -14.43 1.52 -13.28
C HIS A 217 -14.55 3.02 -12.99
N CYS A 218 -13.89 3.48 -11.91
CA CYS A 218 -13.68 4.91 -11.69
C CYS A 218 -12.82 5.46 -12.83
N HIS A 219 -13.21 6.61 -13.40
CA HIS A 219 -12.61 7.14 -14.62
C HIS A 219 -11.13 7.50 -14.50
N PHE A 220 -10.64 7.77 -13.28
CA PHE A 220 -9.23 8.11 -12.99
C PHE A 220 -8.38 6.92 -12.56
N CYS A 221 -8.98 5.73 -12.37
CA CYS A 221 -8.32 4.60 -11.76
C CYS A 221 -7.45 3.82 -12.75
N SER A 222 -6.26 3.38 -12.33
CA SER A 222 -5.38 2.52 -13.12
C SER A 222 -5.92 1.10 -13.31
N GLU A 223 -6.89 0.67 -12.51
CA GLU A 223 -7.46 -0.69 -12.62
C GLU A 223 -8.12 -0.95 -13.97
N GLN A 224 -8.69 0.09 -14.61
CA GLN A 224 -9.23 -0.03 -15.97
C GLN A 224 -8.16 -0.35 -17.04
N LEU A 225 -6.88 -0.12 -16.74
CA LEU A 225 -5.77 -0.43 -17.64
C LEU A 225 -5.30 -1.89 -17.53
N LYS A 226 -5.69 -2.58 -16.46
CA LYS A 226 -5.37 -3.98 -16.25
C LYS A 226 -6.22 -4.85 -17.17
N GLN A 227 -5.56 -5.69 -17.97
CA GLN A 227 -6.23 -6.56 -18.93
C GLN A 227 -6.35 -8.00 -18.43
N ILE A 228 -5.53 -8.37 -17.43
CA ILE A 228 -5.49 -9.70 -16.85
C ILE A 228 -6.12 -9.65 -15.46
N THR A 229 -7.15 -10.45 -15.26
CA THR A 229 -7.83 -10.58 -13.97
C THR A 229 -7.78 -12.02 -13.50
N TYR A 230 -7.61 -12.24 -12.21
CA TYR A 230 -7.64 -13.55 -11.58
C TYR A 230 -7.90 -13.45 -10.08
N GLN A 231 -8.31 -14.55 -9.49
CA GLN A 231 -8.34 -14.72 -8.04
C GLN A 231 -7.44 -15.90 -7.65
N ARG A 232 -6.81 -15.82 -6.51
CA ARG A 232 -5.94 -16.87 -5.97
C ARG A 232 -6.71 -17.67 -4.92
N ALA A 233 -6.52 -18.98 -4.92
CA ALA A 233 -7.09 -19.82 -3.89
C ALA A 233 -6.49 -19.52 -2.50
N PRO A 234 -7.25 -19.64 -1.40
CA PRO A 234 -6.73 -19.45 -0.04
C PRO A 234 -5.48 -20.31 0.24
N GLU A 235 -5.46 -21.55 -0.26
CA GLU A 235 -4.37 -22.51 -0.10
C GLU A 235 -3.09 -22.04 -0.80
N ASP A 236 -3.20 -21.38 -1.95
CA ASP A 236 -2.06 -20.84 -2.68
C ASP A 236 -1.42 -19.65 -1.93
N VAL A 237 -2.26 -18.80 -1.32
CA VAL A 237 -1.79 -17.69 -0.50
C VAL A 237 -1.16 -18.21 0.79
N ALA A 238 -1.75 -19.23 1.43
CA ALA A 238 -1.19 -19.86 2.61
C ALA A 238 0.17 -20.53 2.32
N ALA A 239 0.30 -21.21 1.18
CA ALA A 239 1.57 -21.83 0.76
C ALA A 239 2.66 -20.79 0.48
N GLU A 240 2.30 -19.61 -0.07
CA GLU A 240 3.22 -18.48 -0.21
C GLU A 240 3.66 -17.93 1.14
N VAL A 241 2.74 -17.79 2.11
CA VAL A 241 3.03 -17.34 3.47
C VAL A 241 4.01 -18.30 4.15
N SER A 242 3.79 -19.63 4.06
CA SER A 242 4.72 -20.64 4.58
C SER A 242 6.12 -20.48 3.99
N ALA A 243 6.22 -20.32 2.66
CA ALA A 243 7.50 -20.12 1.99
C ALA A 243 8.21 -18.82 2.42
N ILE A 244 7.46 -17.75 2.71
CA ILE A 244 8.00 -16.48 3.20
C ILE A 244 8.44 -16.60 4.66
N ALA A 245 7.66 -17.28 5.51
CA ALA A 245 8.01 -17.54 6.91
C ALA A 245 9.31 -18.35 7.02
N GLU A 246 9.53 -19.34 6.15
CA GLU A 246 10.79 -20.08 6.05
C GLU A 246 12.00 -19.18 5.73
N GLN A 247 11.75 -18.01 5.12
CA GLN A 247 12.80 -17.00 4.91
C GLN A 247 12.98 -16.04 6.11
N GLY A 248 12.28 -16.25 7.23
CA GLY A 248 12.39 -15.44 8.45
C GLY A 248 11.64 -14.11 8.39
N VAL A 249 10.62 -13.98 7.55
CA VAL A 249 9.75 -12.79 7.47
C VAL A 249 8.32 -13.17 7.89
N HIS A 250 7.83 -12.51 8.94
CA HIS A 250 6.58 -12.82 9.64
C HIS A 250 5.61 -11.63 9.68
N ASN A 251 5.74 -10.71 8.73
CA ASN A 251 4.89 -9.52 8.62
C ASN A 251 4.25 -9.49 7.23
N TYR A 252 2.93 -9.42 7.20
CA TYR A 252 2.15 -9.55 5.97
C TYR A 252 1.16 -8.39 5.82
N ARG A 253 0.95 -7.99 4.57
CA ARG A 253 -0.07 -7.04 4.15
C ARG A 253 -0.87 -7.65 3.00
N LEU A 254 -2.18 -7.81 3.18
CA LEU A 254 -3.09 -8.16 2.09
C LEU A 254 -3.30 -6.91 1.24
N GLY A 255 -2.60 -6.83 0.11
CA GLY A 255 -2.57 -5.68 -0.79
C GLY A 255 -2.68 -6.07 -2.25
N CYS A 256 -2.39 -5.13 -3.14
CA CYS A 256 -2.53 -5.28 -4.60
C CYS A 256 -3.95 -5.53 -5.12
N GLN A 257 -4.94 -5.62 -4.26
CA GLN A 257 -6.36 -5.73 -4.64
C GLN A 257 -7.10 -4.42 -4.41
N THR A 258 -8.19 -4.25 -5.15
CA THR A 258 -9.03 -3.05 -5.09
C THR A 258 -9.97 -3.05 -3.88
N ASP A 259 -10.44 -4.21 -3.45
CA ASP A 259 -11.40 -4.39 -2.36
C ASP A 259 -11.33 -5.82 -1.82
N LEU A 260 -10.78 -5.99 -0.62
CA LEU A 260 -10.66 -7.32 -0.01
C LEU A 260 -12.01 -8.04 0.16
N LEU A 261 -13.09 -7.29 0.30
CA LEU A 261 -14.44 -7.85 0.46
C LEU A 261 -15.01 -8.44 -0.85
N ALA A 262 -14.36 -8.19 -1.98
CA ALA A 262 -14.71 -8.81 -3.25
C ALA A 262 -14.03 -10.17 -3.48
N TYR A 263 -13.19 -10.62 -2.54
CA TYR A 263 -12.51 -11.90 -2.64
C TYR A 263 -13.46 -13.08 -2.52
N THR A 264 -13.42 -14.01 -3.49
CA THR A 264 -14.27 -15.23 -3.54
C THR A 264 -13.48 -16.51 -3.34
N GLY A 265 -12.14 -16.45 -3.44
CA GLY A 265 -11.29 -17.62 -3.27
C GLY A 265 -11.40 -18.68 -4.36
N THR A 266 -12.11 -18.40 -5.45
CA THR A 266 -12.29 -19.34 -6.56
C THR A 266 -11.19 -19.16 -7.59
N MET A 267 -10.67 -20.28 -8.11
CA MET A 267 -9.69 -20.28 -9.21
C MET A 267 -10.32 -20.04 -10.58
N GLU A 268 -11.65 -20.10 -10.70
CA GLU A 268 -12.34 -19.80 -11.94
C GLU A 268 -12.49 -18.28 -12.09
N PRO A 269 -12.04 -17.68 -13.20
CA PRO A 269 -12.50 -16.37 -13.57
C PRO A 269 -14.01 -16.51 -13.79
N GLU A 270 -14.83 -15.81 -13.01
CA GLU A 270 -16.23 -15.64 -13.38
C GLU A 270 -16.20 -15.09 -14.80
N ALA A 271 -16.72 -15.87 -15.75
CA ALA A 271 -16.92 -15.40 -17.10
C ALA A 271 -17.76 -14.12 -16.95
N SER A 272 -17.14 -12.97 -17.19
CA SER A 272 -17.85 -11.72 -17.36
C SER A 272 -18.95 -12.07 -18.35
N ALA A 273 -20.22 -11.95 -17.94
CA ALA A 273 -21.37 -12.12 -18.78
C ALA A 273 -21.31 -11.00 -19.84
N VAL A 274 -20.47 -11.18 -20.81
CA VAL A 274 -20.58 -10.51 -22.10
C VAL A 274 -21.77 -11.20 -22.74
N ASN A 275 -22.92 -10.54 -22.68
CA ASN A 275 -24.09 -10.89 -23.46
C ASN A 275 -23.66 -11.06 -24.93
N ALA A 276 -23.33 -12.28 -25.29
CA ALA A 276 -23.25 -12.71 -26.67
C ALA A 276 -24.69 -13.04 -27.08
N ASP A 277 -25.50 -12.02 -27.33
CA ASP A 277 -26.67 -12.14 -28.18
C ASP A 277 -27.13 -10.73 -28.57
N SER A 278 -26.75 -10.31 -29.74
CA SER A 278 -27.50 -9.44 -30.64
C SER A 278 -26.65 -9.08 -31.88
N THR A 279 -26.37 -10.07 -32.71
CA THR A 279 -26.12 -9.85 -34.12
C THR A 279 -27.32 -10.40 -34.92
N GLU A 280 -28.48 -9.74 -34.77
CA GLU A 280 -29.50 -9.75 -35.80
C GLU A 280 -29.35 -8.49 -36.63
N ILE A 281 -28.93 -8.72 -37.86
CA ILE A 281 -28.96 -7.73 -38.96
C ILE A 281 -30.42 -7.49 -39.31
N VAL A 282 -30.99 -6.38 -38.81
CA VAL A 282 -32.28 -5.90 -39.33
C VAL A 282 -32.03 -4.88 -40.44
N LYS A 283 -32.41 -5.27 -41.64
CA LYS A 283 -32.50 -4.41 -42.83
C LYS A 283 -33.47 -3.26 -42.56
N LYS A 284 -33.06 -2.07 -43.01
CA LYS A 284 -33.90 -0.87 -43.11
C LYS A 284 -35.19 -1.12 -43.86
N ASP A 285 -36.30 -0.68 -43.28
CA ASP A 285 -37.37 -0.06 -44.06
C ASP A 285 -37.94 1.16 -43.34
N ARG A 286 -38.35 2.11 -44.17
CA ARG A 286 -38.67 3.49 -43.83
C ARG A 286 -40.12 3.65 -43.34
N GLY A 287 -40.32 4.59 -42.42
CA GLY A 287 -41.54 5.42 -42.43
C GLY A 287 -42.37 5.33 -41.15
N GLY A 288 -42.61 6.46 -40.49
CA GLY A 288 -43.76 6.67 -39.61
C GLY A 288 -43.48 7.41 -38.29
N ALA A 289 -43.81 8.66 -38.34
CA ALA A 289 -44.28 9.65 -37.34
C ALA A 289 -44.14 9.41 -35.82
N ALA A 290 -43.73 10.47 -35.16
CA ALA A 290 -43.59 10.69 -33.73
C ALA A 290 -44.96 10.73 -33.00
N GLU A 291 -44.98 10.13 -31.80
CA GLU A 291 -45.86 10.58 -30.72
C GLU A 291 -45.09 10.60 -29.39
N LYS A 292 -45.13 11.76 -28.73
CA LYS A 292 -44.58 12.00 -27.39
C LYS A 292 -45.54 11.42 -26.36
N VAL A 293 -45.03 10.55 -25.48
CA VAL A 293 -45.70 10.27 -24.19
C VAL A 293 -44.70 10.51 -23.07
N ASN A 294 -45.00 11.52 -22.26
CA ASN A 294 -44.37 11.78 -20.98
C ASN A 294 -44.76 10.68 -19.99
N GLY A 295 -43.79 10.00 -19.45
CA GLY A 295 -43.95 9.11 -18.30
C GLY A 295 -42.67 9.15 -17.49
N VAL A 296 -42.67 9.93 -16.41
CA VAL A 296 -41.63 9.90 -15.38
C VAL A 296 -41.76 8.56 -14.66
N LYS A 297 -40.82 7.66 -14.89
CA LYS A 297 -40.59 6.51 -13.99
C LYS A 297 -39.37 6.84 -13.15
N GLU A 298 -39.60 6.95 -11.85
CA GLU A 298 -38.58 6.82 -10.82
C GLU A 298 -38.07 5.37 -10.86
N ASP A 299 -37.04 5.12 -11.62
CA ASP A 299 -36.30 3.86 -11.52
C ASP A 299 -35.14 4.08 -10.54
N GLY A 300 -35.31 3.52 -9.36
CA GLY A 300 -34.23 3.28 -8.43
C GLY A 300 -33.17 2.40 -9.10
N GLY A 301 -32.06 3.01 -9.49
CA GLY A 301 -30.89 2.34 -10.03
C GLY A 301 -30.28 1.41 -8.97
N GLY A 302 -30.77 0.17 -8.91
CA GLY A 302 -30.08 -0.92 -8.22
C GLY A 302 -28.78 -1.20 -8.97
N ALA A 303 -27.66 -0.79 -8.38
CA ALA A 303 -26.35 -1.26 -8.83
C ALA A 303 -26.37 -2.78 -8.79
N ALA A 304 -26.01 -3.41 -9.91
CA ALA A 304 -25.90 -4.86 -10.01
C ALA A 304 -24.97 -5.36 -8.89
N ASP A 305 -25.46 -6.29 -8.07
CA ASP A 305 -24.68 -7.06 -7.13
C ASP A 305 -23.59 -7.79 -7.93
N ASP A 306 -22.34 -7.69 -7.51
CA ASP A 306 -21.15 -8.22 -8.18
C ASP A 306 -21.07 -9.76 -8.09
N GLY A 307 -22.11 -10.47 -8.49
CA GLY A 307 -22.19 -11.88 -8.89
C GLY A 307 -21.91 -12.98 -7.86
N GLY A 308 -21.26 -12.71 -6.74
CA GLY A 308 -20.95 -13.74 -5.74
C GLY A 308 -21.96 -13.81 -4.60
N GLN A 309 -22.46 -15.01 -4.26
CA GLN A 309 -23.35 -15.16 -3.10
C GLN A 309 -22.66 -14.69 -1.82
N PRO A 310 -23.30 -13.88 -0.96
CA PRO A 310 -22.70 -13.32 0.26
C PRO A 310 -22.06 -14.37 1.18
N GLY A 311 -22.61 -15.59 1.22
CA GLY A 311 -22.07 -16.71 1.99
C GLY A 311 -20.74 -17.24 1.48
N VAL A 312 -20.54 -17.27 0.17
CA VAL A 312 -19.29 -17.73 -0.48
C VAL A 312 -18.14 -16.78 -0.12
N LYS A 313 -18.36 -15.46 -0.22
CA LYS A 313 -17.34 -14.45 0.12
C LYS A 313 -16.90 -14.54 1.59
N LEU A 314 -17.83 -14.74 2.53
CA LEU A 314 -17.48 -14.92 3.95
C LEU A 314 -16.66 -16.17 4.20
N GLN A 315 -17.01 -17.29 3.54
CA GLN A 315 -16.25 -18.53 3.67
C GLN A 315 -14.85 -18.39 3.08
N ALA A 316 -14.73 -17.78 1.89
CA ALA A 316 -13.44 -17.53 1.25
C ALA A 316 -12.53 -16.63 2.12
N LEU A 317 -13.10 -15.56 2.66
CA LEU A 317 -12.40 -14.65 3.56
C LEU A 317 -11.92 -15.38 4.83
N LYS A 318 -12.76 -16.21 5.43
CA LYS A 318 -12.40 -17.02 6.59
C LYS A 318 -11.29 -18.01 6.25
N SER A 319 -11.39 -18.73 5.13
CA SER A 319 -10.37 -19.70 4.69
C SER A 319 -9.03 -19.02 4.40
N LEU A 320 -9.04 -17.84 3.76
CA LEU A 320 -7.84 -17.05 3.52
C LEU A 320 -7.12 -16.70 4.83
N TYR A 321 -7.84 -16.11 5.77
CA TYR A 321 -7.25 -15.65 7.02
C TYR A 321 -6.79 -16.80 7.93
N SER A 322 -7.62 -17.87 8.06
CA SER A 322 -7.21 -19.05 8.84
C SER A 322 -5.99 -19.73 8.22
N GLY A 323 -5.97 -19.89 6.88
CA GLY A 323 -4.82 -20.47 6.18
C GLY A 323 -3.53 -19.69 6.37
N ILE A 324 -3.58 -18.35 6.35
CA ILE A 324 -2.42 -17.49 6.62
C ILE A 324 -1.90 -17.71 8.05
N ARG A 325 -2.80 -17.75 9.05
CA ARG A 325 -2.41 -17.95 10.46
C ARG A 325 -1.86 -19.34 10.72
N GLU A 326 -2.38 -20.37 10.04
CA GLU A 326 -1.89 -21.73 10.15
C GLU A 326 -0.53 -21.92 9.46
N ALA A 327 -0.30 -21.17 8.38
CA ALA A 327 0.94 -21.23 7.60
C ALA A 327 2.15 -20.59 8.32
N ASP A 328 1.92 -19.65 9.24
CA ASP A 328 2.97 -18.97 10.02
C ASP A 328 2.54 -18.80 11.48
N SER A 329 3.05 -19.68 12.35
CA SER A 329 2.82 -19.65 13.80
C SER A 329 3.50 -18.46 14.49
N ASP A 330 4.54 -17.90 13.89
CA ASP A 330 5.32 -16.77 14.41
C ASP A 330 4.89 -15.42 13.80
N LEU A 331 3.72 -15.38 13.17
CA LEU A 331 3.17 -14.20 12.52
C LEU A 331 3.08 -13.02 13.49
N ASN A 332 3.80 -11.94 13.17
CA ASN A 332 3.85 -10.72 13.98
C ASN A 332 2.83 -9.67 13.51
N VAL A 333 2.63 -9.54 12.19
CA VAL A 333 1.70 -8.57 11.59
C VAL A 333 0.93 -9.21 10.46
N LEU A 334 -0.39 -9.06 10.53
CA LEU A 334 -1.30 -9.33 9.42
C LEU A 334 -2.26 -8.17 9.31
N HIS A 335 -2.13 -7.38 8.26
CA HIS A 335 -2.94 -6.20 7.99
C HIS A 335 -3.53 -6.25 6.57
N LEU A 336 -4.63 -5.55 6.38
CA LEU A 336 -5.23 -5.36 5.07
C LEU A 336 -4.90 -3.98 4.47
N ASP A 337 -5.28 -3.75 3.23
CA ASP A 337 -5.19 -2.47 2.54
C ASP A 337 -6.58 -1.87 2.30
N ASN A 338 -7.15 -2.13 1.14
CA ASN A 338 -8.37 -1.47 0.69
C ASN A 338 -9.63 -2.29 1.01
N ILE A 339 -10.65 -1.57 1.46
CA ILE A 339 -12.04 -2.05 1.57
C ILE A 339 -12.95 -1.01 0.91
N ASN A 340 -13.93 -1.47 0.12
CA ASN A 340 -14.96 -0.60 -0.41
C ASN A 340 -16.06 -0.37 0.65
N PRO A 341 -16.39 0.88 1.02
CA PRO A 341 -17.43 1.17 2.00
C PRO A 341 -18.84 0.81 1.52
N GLY A 342 -19.09 0.80 0.20
CA GLY A 342 -20.40 0.54 -0.38
C GLY A 342 -21.00 -0.82 0.04
N PRO A 343 -20.32 -1.95 -0.20
CA PRO A 343 -20.80 -3.27 0.21
C PRO A 343 -21.07 -3.40 1.71
N LEU A 344 -20.21 -2.82 2.57
CA LEU A 344 -20.41 -2.82 4.02
C LEU A 344 -21.70 -2.11 4.43
N ALA A 345 -21.98 -0.97 3.82
CA ALA A 345 -23.14 -0.16 4.18
C ALA A 345 -24.46 -0.67 3.59
N ARG A 346 -24.42 -1.20 2.34
CA ARG A 346 -25.63 -1.74 1.68
C ARG A 346 -26.13 -3.03 2.35
N ASN A 347 -25.23 -3.81 2.96
CA ASN A 347 -25.57 -5.05 3.66
C ASN A 347 -24.87 -5.09 5.02
N PRO A 348 -25.39 -4.38 6.05
CA PRO A 348 -24.72 -4.24 7.33
C PRO A 348 -24.51 -5.55 8.10
N ASP A 349 -25.45 -6.51 8.00
CA ASP A 349 -25.31 -7.82 8.68
C ASP A 349 -24.18 -8.66 8.07
N TRP A 350 -24.07 -8.67 6.76
CA TRP A 350 -22.95 -9.30 6.07
C TRP A 350 -21.65 -8.57 6.37
N GLY A 351 -21.67 -7.25 6.30
CA GLY A 351 -20.53 -6.39 6.63
C GLY A 351 -20.00 -6.62 8.04
N ARG A 352 -20.90 -6.75 9.02
CA ARG A 352 -20.56 -7.09 10.41
C ARG A 352 -19.80 -8.41 10.49
N ARG A 353 -20.34 -9.46 9.87
CA ARG A 353 -19.70 -10.80 9.86
C ARG A 353 -18.33 -10.78 9.16
N ALA A 354 -18.20 -10.03 8.07
CA ALA A 354 -16.92 -9.87 7.38
C ALA A 354 -15.89 -9.15 8.27
N LEU A 355 -16.27 -8.06 8.94
CA LEU A 355 -15.41 -7.32 9.86
C LEU A 355 -15.04 -8.14 11.11
N GLU A 356 -15.94 -8.96 11.63
CA GLU A 356 -15.65 -9.89 12.72
C GLU A 356 -14.62 -10.97 12.32
N ILE A 357 -14.67 -11.46 11.07
CA ILE A 357 -13.62 -12.34 10.54
C ILE A 357 -12.30 -11.57 10.49
N ILE A 358 -12.27 -10.39 9.88
CA ILE A 358 -11.06 -9.58 9.74
C ILE A 358 -10.44 -9.27 11.11
N THR A 359 -11.18 -8.72 12.05
CA THR A 359 -10.67 -8.35 13.38
C THR A 359 -10.23 -9.55 14.21
N ARG A 360 -10.81 -10.73 13.99
CA ARG A 360 -10.40 -11.97 14.65
C ARG A 360 -9.00 -12.42 14.26
N TYR A 361 -8.59 -12.20 13.02
CA TYR A 361 -7.34 -12.74 12.47
C TYR A 361 -6.26 -11.69 12.28
N ASN A 362 -6.62 -10.43 11.98
CA ASN A 362 -5.66 -9.33 11.87
C ASN A 362 -5.01 -9.01 13.23
N THR A 363 -3.85 -8.40 13.15
CA THR A 363 -3.19 -7.85 14.33
C THR A 363 -3.65 -6.43 14.61
N PRO A 364 -3.63 -5.95 15.87
CA PRO A 364 -4.11 -4.62 16.22
C PRO A 364 -3.36 -3.49 15.50
N GLY A 365 -4.04 -2.36 15.30
CA GLY A 365 -3.49 -1.18 14.64
C GLY A 365 -3.71 -1.15 13.14
N ASP A 366 -4.54 -2.04 12.62
CA ASP A 366 -4.86 -2.14 11.20
C ASP A 366 -5.78 -1.01 10.70
N VAL A 367 -5.78 -0.77 9.39
CA VAL A 367 -6.51 0.32 8.74
C VAL A 367 -7.21 -0.15 7.48
N ALA A 368 -8.53 -0.13 7.49
CA ALA A 368 -9.35 -0.31 6.29
C ALA A 368 -9.36 1.01 5.49
N ALA A 369 -8.61 1.06 4.38
CA ALA A 369 -8.55 2.25 3.55
C ALA A 369 -9.75 2.34 2.61
N PHE A 370 -10.51 3.43 2.70
CA PHE A 370 -11.67 3.71 1.85
C PHE A 370 -11.31 4.65 0.70
N GLY A 371 -11.67 4.27 -0.52
CA GLY A 371 -11.62 5.11 -1.70
C GLY A 371 -12.88 5.95 -1.85
N LEU A 372 -13.17 6.87 -0.91
CA LEU A 372 -14.25 7.84 -1.07
C LEU A 372 -13.93 8.88 -2.13
N GLU A 373 -12.68 9.31 -2.18
CA GLU A 373 -12.05 10.27 -3.08
C GLU A 373 -12.59 11.70 -2.98
N SER A 374 -13.90 11.89 -2.76
CA SER A 374 -14.55 13.17 -2.54
C SER A 374 -15.85 13.01 -1.77
N ALA A 375 -16.21 14.00 -0.94
CA ALA A 375 -17.52 14.10 -0.33
C ALA A 375 -18.48 15.00 -1.14
N ASP A 376 -18.09 15.45 -2.34
CA ASP A 376 -18.95 16.19 -3.25
C ASP A 376 -19.69 15.22 -4.19
N PRO A 377 -21.04 15.11 -4.10
CA PRO A 377 -21.80 14.17 -4.94
C PRO A 377 -21.61 14.40 -6.45
N GLN A 378 -21.37 15.64 -6.89
CA GLN A 378 -21.12 15.92 -8.30
C GLN A 378 -19.77 15.34 -8.76
N VAL A 379 -18.75 15.38 -7.91
CA VAL A 379 -17.44 14.76 -8.19
C VAL A 379 -17.58 13.24 -8.24
N LEU A 380 -18.30 12.64 -7.28
CA LEU A 380 -18.53 11.20 -7.27
C LEU A 380 -19.20 10.73 -8.56
N ALA A 381 -20.29 11.38 -8.96
CA ALA A 381 -21.04 11.07 -10.19
C ALA A 381 -20.18 11.28 -11.46
N ALA A 382 -19.46 12.40 -11.55
CA ALA A 382 -18.63 12.73 -12.73
C ALA A 382 -17.48 11.75 -12.96
N ASN A 383 -17.07 10.99 -11.93
CA ASN A 383 -15.95 10.04 -11.98
C ASN A 383 -16.37 8.57 -11.84
N ASN A 384 -17.66 8.27 -11.88
CA ASN A 384 -18.21 6.92 -11.72
C ASN A 384 -17.72 6.24 -10.43
N ILE A 385 -17.72 6.96 -9.29
CA ILE A 385 -17.31 6.42 -8.00
C ILE A 385 -18.55 5.81 -7.32
N ASP A 386 -18.53 4.49 -7.10
CA ASP A 386 -19.68 3.72 -6.57
C ASP A 386 -19.75 3.76 -5.04
N THR A 387 -19.85 4.95 -4.49
CA THR A 387 -20.18 5.18 -3.09
C THR A 387 -20.85 6.54 -2.92
N SER A 388 -21.39 6.77 -1.74
CA SER A 388 -21.88 8.09 -1.32
C SER A 388 -21.31 8.46 0.04
N VAL A 389 -21.51 9.71 0.41
CA VAL A 389 -21.14 10.22 1.74
C VAL A 389 -21.88 9.44 2.84
N GLU A 390 -23.16 9.13 2.62
CA GLU A 390 -24.02 8.42 3.57
C GLU A 390 -23.56 6.97 3.73
N LEU A 391 -23.33 6.25 2.64
CA LEU A 391 -22.83 4.88 2.67
C LEU A 391 -21.45 4.81 3.35
N THR A 392 -20.56 5.75 3.02
CA THR A 392 -19.25 5.81 3.64
C THR A 392 -19.34 6.08 5.14
N LEU A 393 -20.23 6.97 5.58
CA LEU A 393 -20.45 7.24 7.01
C LEU A 393 -21.01 6.01 7.75
N GLN A 394 -21.94 5.28 7.13
CA GLN A 394 -22.47 4.03 7.69
C GLN A 394 -21.37 2.96 7.84
N ALA A 395 -20.53 2.79 6.82
CA ALA A 395 -19.39 1.88 6.89
C ALA A 395 -18.39 2.30 7.99
N ILE A 396 -18.12 3.60 8.16
CA ILE A 396 -17.27 4.12 9.24
C ILE A 396 -17.87 3.79 10.62
N ARG A 397 -19.18 3.96 10.79
CA ARG A 397 -19.86 3.60 12.05
C ARG A 397 -19.71 2.11 12.34
N LEU A 398 -19.94 1.26 11.34
CA LEU A 398 -19.85 -0.19 11.48
C LEU A 398 -18.43 -0.65 11.85
N ILE A 399 -17.40 -0.10 11.19
CA ILE A 399 -15.99 -0.41 11.55
C ILE A 399 -15.68 0.11 12.96
N ASN A 400 -16.15 1.31 13.34
CA ASN A 400 -15.92 1.82 14.70
C ASN A 400 -16.61 0.95 15.77
N GLU A 401 -17.79 0.45 15.49
CA GLU A 401 -18.52 -0.43 16.42
C GLU A 401 -17.74 -1.73 16.71
N ILE A 402 -17.12 -2.32 15.68
CA ILE A 402 -16.45 -3.62 15.79
C ILE A 402 -14.97 -3.44 16.11
N GLY A 403 -14.26 -2.63 15.33
CA GLY A 403 -12.80 -2.56 15.30
C GLY A 403 -12.19 -1.50 16.23
N SER A 404 -12.98 -0.63 16.89
CA SER A 404 -12.44 0.33 17.87
C SER A 404 -12.06 -0.30 19.20
N ARG A 405 -12.41 -1.57 19.42
CA ARG A 405 -11.93 -2.35 20.58
C ARG A 405 -10.42 -2.34 20.60
N ARG A 406 -9.85 -2.24 21.81
CA ARG A 406 -8.39 -2.13 21.95
C ARG A 406 -7.80 -3.44 22.44
N GLN A 407 -6.76 -3.84 21.77
CA GLN A 407 -5.86 -4.90 22.20
C GLN A 407 -4.45 -4.31 22.31
N GLU A 408 -3.79 -4.53 23.45
CA GLU A 408 -2.46 -3.95 23.76
C GLU A 408 -2.42 -2.40 23.58
N GLY A 409 -3.50 -1.72 23.90
CA GLY A 409 -3.61 -0.26 23.79
C GLY A 409 -3.93 0.27 22.38
N LEU A 410 -3.95 -0.57 21.36
CA LEU A 410 -4.27 -0.19 19.97
C LEU A 410 -5.67 -0.65 19.57
N PRO A 411 -6.42 0.15 18.79
CA PRO A 411 -7.64 -0.33 18.15
C PRO A 411 -7.34 -1.51 17.22
N GLU A 412 -8.23 -2.48 17.13
CA GLU A 412 -8.06 -3.65 16.25
C GLU A 412 -8.07 -3.24 14.78
N LEU A 413 -9.10 -2.47 14.36
CA LEU A 413 -9.25 -2.00 12.98
C LEU A 413 -9.95 -0.64 12.96
N LEU A 414 -9.41 0.33 12.27
CA LEU A 414 -10.04 1.63 12.08
C LEU A 414 -10.13 2.01 10.59
N PRO A 415 -11.14 2.81 10.19
CA PRO A 415 -11.22 3.29 8.83
C PRO A 415 -10.17 4.35 8.53
N GLY A 416 -9.70 4.36 7.29
CA GLY A 416 -8.92 5.43 6.67
C GLY A 416 -9.66 6.01 5.48
N ILE A 417 -9.47 7.31 5.19
CA ILE A 417 -10.14 7.99 4.08
C ILE A 417 -9.09 8.57 3.13
N ASN A 418 -9.29 8.36 1.83
CA ASN A 418 -8.55 9.03 0.78
C ASN A 418 -9.43 10.13 0.16
N PHE A 419 -8.84 11.33 -0.02
CA PHE A 419 -9.36 12.41 -0.84
C PHE A 419 -8.40 12.67 -1.98
N LEU A 420 -8.93 12.71 -3.21
CA LEU A 420 -8.22 13.12 -4.42
C LEU A 420 -8.75 14.46 -4.90
N LEU A 421 -7.85 15.41 -5.08
CA LEU A 421 -8.15 16.73 -5.63
C LEU A 421 -7.67 16.82 -7.09
N GLY A 422 -8.37 17.61 -7.90
CA GLY A 422 -8.18 17.66 -9.34
C GLY A 422 -9.03 16.67 -10.12
N LEU A 423 -10.04 16.07 -9.50
CA LEU A 423 -10.99 15.20 -10.17
C LEU A 423 -11.96 15.99 -11.06
N LYS A 424 -12.50 15.36 -12.10
CA LYS A 424 -13.54 15.93 -12.96
C LYS A 424 -14.74 16.33 -12.10
N GLY A 425 -15.31 17.50 -12.37
CA GLY A 425 -16.43 18.04 -11.59
C GLY A 425 -16.05 18.77 -10.30
N GLU A 426 -14.75 18.78 -9.89
CA GLU A 426 -14.30 19.52 -8.70
C GLU A 426 -14.59 21.01 -8.83
N ARG A 427 -15.01 21.62 -7.75
CA ARG A 427 -15.33 23.05 -7.63
C ARG A 427 -14.89 23.59 -6.27
N GLN A 428 -15.16 24.86 -6.00
CA GLN A 428 -14.75 25.48 -4.74
C GLN A 428 -15.45 24.83 -3.54
N GLU A 429 -16.71 24.51 -3.67
CA GLU A 429 -17.57 23.89 -2.65
C GLU A 429 -17.13 22.46 -2.32
N THR A 430 -16.42 21.78 -3.22
CA THR A 430 -15.88 20.43 -2.97
C THR A 430 -14.98 20.39 -1.73
N TYR A 431 -14.14 21.41 -1.51
CA TYR A 431 -13.28 21.50 -0.32
C TYR A 431 -14.11 21.64 0.95
N GLN A 432 -15.20 22.39 0.88
CA GLN A 432 -16.12 22.57 2.00
C GLN A 432 -16.86 21.26 2.31
N HIS A 433 -17.41 20.58 1.31
CA HIS A 433 -18.07 19.27 1.49
C HIS A 433 -17.13 18.24 2.12
N ASN A 434 -15.88 18.17 1.66
CA ASN A 434 -14.89 17.27 2.23
C ASN A 434 -14.61 17.58 3.71
N MET A 435 -14.53 18.86 4.10
CA MET A 435 -14.29 19.27 5.49
C MET A 435 -15.52 19.01 6.36
N GLU A 436 -16.71 19.35 5.89
CA GLU A 436 -17.98 19.11 6.61
C GLU A 436 -18.17 17.63 6.91
N PHE A 437 -17.84 16.76 5.96
CA PHE A 437 -17.87 15.31 6.16
C PHE A 437 -16.91 14.87 7.28
N LEU A 438 -15.67 15.36 7.28
CA LEU A 438 -14.71 15.05 8.34
C LEU A 438 -15.14 15.60 9.72
N GLN A 439 -15.71 16.80 9.75
CA GLN A 439 -16.23 17.39 10.98
C GLN A 439 -17.44 16.61 11.52
N LYS A 440 -18.31 16.10 10.64
CA LYS A 440 -19.42 15.22 11.02
C LYS A 440 -18.92 13.94 11.68
N ILE A 441 -17.92 13.26 11.10
CA ILE A 441 -17.33 12.06 11.70
C ILE A 441 -16.77 12.38 13.10
N LYS A 442 -16.05 13.50 13.23
CA LYS A 442 -15.48 13.95 14.50
C LYS A 442 -16.56 14.27 15.54
N SER A 443 -17.64 14.96 15.15
CA SER A 443 -18.73 15.34 16.06
C SER A 443 -19.54 14.13 16.54
N GLU A 444 -19.63 13.06 15.73
CA GLU A 444 -20.24 11.79 16.13
C GLU A 444 -19.32 10.95 17.04
N GLY A 445 -18.14 11.46 17.37
CA GLY A 445 -17.21 10.73 18.24
C GLY A 445 -16.51 9.55 17.56
N LEU A 446 -16.68 9.35 16.26
CA LEU A 446 -16.05 8.27 15.50
C LEU A 446 -14.54 8.46 15.35
N LEU A 447 -13.81 7.37 15.20
CA LEU A 447 -12.37 7.36 15.01
C LEU A 447 -12.01 7.14 13.54
N LEU A 448 -11.03 7.91 13.07
CA LEU A 448 -10.33 7.70 11.81
C LEU A 448 -8.84 7.53 12.11
N ARG A 449 -8.22 6.49 11.53
CA ARG A 449 -6.79 6.26 11.72
C ARG A 449 -5.94 7.05 10.74
N ARG A 450 -6.45 7.28 9.53
CA ARG A 450 -5.70 7.92 8.45
C ARG A 450 -6.63 8.76 7.57
N ILE A 451 -6.20 10.00 7.30
CA ILE A 451 -6.81 10.82 6.26
C ILE A 451 -5.71 11.21 5.29
N ASN A 452 -5.88 10.83 4.05
CA ASN A 452 -4.90 11.06 3.00
C ASN A 452 -5.47 12.05 1.99
N VAL A 453 -4.80 13.18 1.81
CA VAL A 453 -5.18 14.22 0.83
C VAL A 453 -4.11 14.27 -0.25
N ARG A 454 -4.47 13.84 -1.46
CA ARG A 454 -3.58 13.77 -2.63
C ARG A 454 -4.16 14.55 -3.81
N GLN A 455 -3.35 14.77 -4.81
CA GLN A 455 -3.78 15.24 -6.13
C GLN A 455 -3.89 14.03 -7.04
N VAL A 456 -4.88 14.03 -7.93
CA VAL A 456 -4.99 13.00 -8.96
C VAL A 456 -3.80 13.08 -9.91
N ASN A 457 -3.26 11.92 -10.24
CA ASN A 457 -2.29 11.79 -11.32
C ASN A 457 -3.05 11.29 -12.55
N PRO A 458 -3.23 12.12 -13.60
CA PRO A 458 -3.99 11.71 -14.77
C PRO A 458 -3.30 10.56 -15.48
N LEU A 459 -4.05 9.49 -15.74
CA LEU A 459 -3.59 8.32 -16.46
C LEU A 459 -4.39 8.16 -17.76
N GLY A 460 -3.72 7.72 -18.82
CA GLY A 460 -4.36 7.51 -20.11
C GLY A 460 -5.00 8.81 -20.64
N GLN A 461 -6.28 8.73 -20.97
CA GLN A 461 -7.07 9.85 -21.50
C GLN A 461 -7.85 10.63 -20.42
N TYR A 462 -7.59 10.36 -19.14
CA TYR A 462 -8.28 11.07 -18.06
C TYR A 462 -7.87 12.54 -17.98
N GLU A 463 -8.84 13.43 -18.15
CA GLU A 463 -8.64 14.86 -18.05
C GLU A 463 -8.82 15.34 -16.60
N ALA A 464 -7.71 15.52 -15.91
CA ALA A 464 -7.70 16.08 -14.58
C ALA A 464 -7.93 17.59 -14.59
N LYS A 465 -8.64 18.09 -13.60
CA LYS A 465 -8.78 19.52 -13.36
C LYS A 465 -7.51 20.09 -12.73
N ALA A 466 -7.11 21.28 -13.15
CA ALA A 466 -5.98 21.98 -12.53
C ALA A 466 -6.27 22.28 -11.05
N VAL A 467 -5.37 21.90 -10.16
CA VAL A 467 -5.48 22.12 -8.72
C VAL A 467 -4.87 23.46 -8.34
N ASP A 468 -5.62 24.30 -7.65
CA ASP A 468 -5.08 25.49 -7.00
C ASP A 468 -4.18 25.07 -5.82
N HIS A 469 -2.87 25.20 -6.00
CA HIS A 469 -1.87 24.80 -5.01
C HIS A 469 -1.99 25.52 -3.67
N ARG A 470 -2.44 26.79 -3.67
CA ARG A 470 -2.62 27.55 -2.43
C ARG A 470 -3.79 26.97 -1.64
N ARG A 471 -4.92 26.76 -2.30
CA ARG A 471 -6.13 26.17 -1.70
C ARG A 471 -5.88 24.73 -1.24
N PHE A 472 -5.19 23.93 -2.04
CA PHE A 472 -4.78 22.58 -1.68
C PHE A 472 -3.95 22.57 -0.37
N LYS A 473 -2.96 23.45 -0.26
CA LYS A 473 -2.13 23.56 0.96
C LYS A 473 -2.95 23.99 2.17
N GLN A 474 -3.83 24.98 2.00
CA GLN A 474 -4.72 25.46 3.07
C GLN A 474 -5.65 24.34 3.56
N PHE A 475 -6.33 23.64 2.65
CA PHE A 475 -7.19 22.51 2.99
C PHE A 475 -6.42 21.41 3.72
N LYS A 476 -5.26 21.02 3.21
CA LYS A 476 -4.41 20.00 3.84
C LYS A 476 -3.93 20.42 5.23
N GLN A 477 -3.63 21.70 5.44
CA GLN A 477 -3.28 22.23 6.75
C GLN A 477 -4.48 22.16 7.69
N GLN A 478 -5.65 22.60 7.23
CA GLN A 478 -6.89 22.56 8.01
C GLN A 478 -7.25 21.13 8.42
N VAL A 479 -7.21 20.17 7.50
CA VAL A 479 -7.41 18.73 7.82
C VAL A 479 -6.40 18.25 8.87
N ASN A 480 -5.14 18.67 8.77
CA ASN A 480 -4.10 18.28 9.73
C ASN A 480 -4.37 18.82 11.14
N GLU A 481 -4.75 20.09 11.26
CA GLU A 481 -4.93 20.78 12.55
C GLU A 481 -6.25 20.39 13.21
N GLU A 482 -7.35 20.42 12.45
CA GLU A 482 -8.69 20.24 13.01
C GLU A 482 -9.11 18.79 13.16
N ILE A 483 -8.53 17.88 12.33
CA ILE A 483 -8.96 16.48 12.27
C ILE A 483 -7.83 15.52 12.61
N ASN A 484 -6.71 15.51 11.85
CA ASN A 484 -5.67 14.49 12.02
C ASN A 484 -5.07 14.49 13.42
N ARG A 485 -4.65 15.64 13.94
CA ARG A 485 -4.03 15.71 15.27
C ARG A 485 -5.00 15.30 16.38
N PRO A 486 -6.26 15.80 16.46
CA PRO A 486 -7.23 15.30 17.41
C PRO A 486 -7.54 13.81 17.29
N MET A 487 -7.61 13.27 16.07
CA MET A 487 -7.81 11.84 15.85
C MET A 487 -6.63 11.03 16.38
N LEU A 488 -5.38 11.42 16.07
CA LEU A 488 -4.18 10.73 16.58
C LEU A 488 -4.14 10.72 18.12
N THR A 489 -4.52 11.81 18.76
CA THR A 489 -4.60 11.88 20.24
C THR A 489 -5.59 10.86 20.80
N ARG A 490 -6.69 10.60 20.10
CA ARG A 490 -7.71 9.62 20.51
C ARG A 490 -7.32 8.18 20.16
N VAL A 491 -6.66 7.98 19.00
CA VAL A 491 -6.21 6.66 18.53
C VAL A 491 -5.01 6.16 19.34
N PHE A 492 -4.07 7.04 19.64
CA PHE A 492 -2.88 6.77 20.44
C PHE A 492 -2.84 7.70 21.67
N PRO A 493 -3.65 7.49 22.68
CA PRO A 493 -3.60 8.32 23.88
C PRO A 493 -2.20 8.39 24.46
N ARG A 494 -1.89 9.48 25.17
CA ARG A 494 -0.66 9.56 25.97
C ARG A 494 -0.60 8.36 26.92
N GLY A 495 0.61 7.81 27.10
CA GLY A 495 0.81 6.60 27.91
C GLY A 495 0.68 5.30 27.11
N THR A 496 0.12 5.31 25.89
CA THR A 496 0.10 4.10 25.05
C THR A 496 1.51 3.61 24.78
N VAL A 497 1.77 2.33 25.04
CA VAL A 497 3.03 1.66 24.71
C VAL A 497 2.91 1.09 23.30
N LEU A 498 3.83 1.48 22.43
CA LEU A 498 3.99 0.95 21.08
C LEU A 498 5.13 -0.04 21.08
N SER A 499 4.83 -1.29 20.79
CA SER A 499 5.80 -2.39 20.69
C SER A 499 6.20 -2.65 19.24
N GLY A 500 7.31 -3.37 19.02
CA GLY A 500 7.73 -3.78 17.68
C GLY A 500 8.22 -2.62 16.80
N LEU A 501 8.68 -1.52 17.36
CA LEU A 501 9.18 -0.37 16.61
C LEU A 501 10.53 -0.66 15.96
N TRP A 502 10.66 -0.42 14.67
CA TRP A 502 11.91 -0.50 13.92
C TRP A 502 12.52 0.89 13.77
N PRO A 503 13.70 1.17 14.38
CA PRO A 503 14.45 2.38 14.10
C PRO A 503 14.88 2.44 12.63
N GLU A 504 14.61 3.58 11.98
CA GLU A 504 14.86 3.72 10.55
C GLU A 504 15.84 4.84 10.21
N LYS A 505 15.80 5.93 10.95
CA LYS A 505 16.61 7.10 10.61
C LYS A 505 16.85 7.97 11.82
N GLN A 506 18.11 8.38 12.02
CA GLN A 506 18.47 9.44 12.94
C GLN A 506 18.39 10.81 12.23
N LYS A 507 17.74 11.78 12.87
CA LYS A 507 17.72 13.17 12.42
C LYS A 507 17.78 14.13 13.62
N GLY A 508 18.90 14.82 13.79
CA GLY A 508 19.15 15.62 14.97
C GLY A 508 19.15 14.76 16.23
N GLN A 509 18.37 15.15 17.24
CA GLN A 509 18.24 14.42 18.51
C GLN A 509 17.11 13.37 18.52
N LEU A 510 16.50 13.09 17.38
CA LEU A 510 15.39 12.14 17.28
C LEU A 510 15.76 10.93 16.42
N THR A 511 15.51 9.75 16.94
CA THR A 511 15.41 8.53 16.17
C THR A 511 13.98 8.41 15.66
N TYR A 512 13.80 8.30 14.36
CA TYR A 512 12.51 8.01 13.74
C TYR A 512 12.36 6.50 13.57
N ALA A 513 11.26 5.98 14.12
CA ALA A 513 10.91 4.56 14.06
C ALA A 513 9.48 4.37 13.56
N ARG A 514 9.14 3.15 13.12
CA ARG A 514 7.77 2.73 12.75
C ARG A 514 7.50 1.31 13.21
N GLN A 515 6.24 1.02 13.54
CA GLN A 515 5.78 -0.37 13.63
C GLN A 515 5.57 -0.93 12.21
N PRO A 516 5.89 -2.20 11.94
CA PRO A 516 5.42 -2.85 10.74
C PRO A 516 3.89 -2.86 10.71
N ALA A 517 3.30 -2.38 9.63
CA ALA A 517 1.85 -2.26 9.47
C ALA A 517 1.53 -1.92 8.03
N SER A 518 0.27 -2.05 7.58
CA SER A 518 -0.18 -1.52 6.28
C SER A 518 0.01 0.01 6.19
N TYR A 519 -0.30 0.70 7.29
CA TYR A 519 -0.19 2.17 7.38
C TYR A 519 0.52 2.58 8.66
N PRO A 520 1.84 2.40 8.75
CA PRO A 520 2.60 2.65 9.97
C PRO A 520 2.54 4.10 10.40
N ILE A 521 2.50 4.33 11.71
CA ILE A 521 2.69 5.67 12.27
C ILE A 521 4.18 5.97 12.41
N LEU A 522 4.57 7.19 12.06
CA LEU A 522 5.92 7.69 12.31
C LEU A 522 6.05 8.07 13.79
N VAL A 523 7.03 7.51 14.47
CA VAL A 523 7.33 7.76 15.88
C VAL A 523 8.69 8.43 15.99
N GLY A 524 8.72 9.66 16.52
CA GLY A 524 9.96 10.35 16.89
C GLY A 524 10.33 10.00 18.33
N ILE A 525 11.49 9.41 18.54
CA ILE A 525 11.99 8.96 19.85
C ILE A 525 13.27 9.76 20.15
N PRO A 526 13.28 10.60 21.21
CA PRO A 526 14.48 11.33 21.59
C PRO A 526 15.63 10.39 21.95
N GLY A 527 16.84 10.76 21.55
CA GLY A 527 18.05 9.94 21.71
C GLY A 527 18.46 9.23 20.42
N ASP A 528 19.62 8.58 20.47
CA ASP A 528 20.11 7.70 19.39
C ASP A 528 19.82 6.24 19.75
N HIS A 529 18.95 5.62 18.97
CA HIS A 529 18.50 4.24 19.14
C HIS A 529 18.73 3.42 17.87
N MET A 530 19.61 3.87 16.98
CA MET A 530 19.86 3.20 15.69
C MET A 530 20.56 1.84 15.85
N ASP A 531 21.15 1.58 17.02
CA ASP A 531 21.74 0.29 17.40
C ASP A 531 20.70 -0.79 17.74
N LYS A 532 19.44 -0.38 18.00
CA LYS A 532 18.36 -1.30 18.36
C LYS A 532 17.75 -1.94 17.12
N ASN A 533 17.53 -3.24 17.17
CA ASN A 533 16.80 -3.96 16.13
C ASN A 533 15.30 -3.71 16.23
N VAL A 534 14.75 -3.83 17.43
CA VAL A 534 13.34 -3.62 17.78
C VAL A 534 13.30 -2.92 19.13
N MET A 535 12.35 -2.03 19.31
CA MET A 535 12.17 -1.30 20.56
C MET A 535 10.70 -1.07 20.90
N GLN A 536 10.46 -0.67 22.15
CA GLN A 536 9.19 -0.18 22.65
C GLN A 536 9.31 1.32 22.97
N ALA A 537 8.21 2.07 22.78
CA ALA A 537 8.18 3.46 23.18
C ALA A 537 6.78 3.86 23.68
N LYS A 538 6.74 4.75 24.68
CA LYS A 538 5.53 5.23 25.31
C LYS A 538 5.16 6.62 24.79
N VAL A 539 3.95 6.78 24.27
CA VAL A 539 3.46 8.02 23.63
C VAL A 539 3.42 9.18 24.62
N ILE A 540 4.01 10.31 24.24
CA ILE A 540 4.02 11.54 25.06
C ILE A 540 3.41 12.76 24.36
N ASP A 541 3.43 12.85 23.04
CA ASP A 541 2.88 13.98 22.29
C ASP A 541 2.50 13.57 20.85
N HIS A 542 1.73 14.44 20.17
CA HIS A 542 1.16 14.20 18.85
C HIS A 542 1.46 15.35 17.89
N GLY A 543 2.02 14.99 16.74
CA GLY A 543 2.03 15.83 15.55
C GLY A 543 0.76 15.64 14.71
N TYR A 544 0.79 16.10 13.48
CA TYR A 544 -0.33 15.93 12.55
C TYR A 544 -0.41 14.53 11.93
N ARG A 545 0.74 13.88 11.72
CA ARG A 545 0.88 12.56 11.08
C ARG A 545 1.98 11.71 11.74
N SER A 546 2.38 12.08 12.93
CA SER A 546 3.43 11.42 13.71
C SER A 546 3.14 11.59 15.17
N ILE A 547 3.77 10.79 15.98
CA ILE A 547 3.77 10.89 17.45
C ILE A 547 5.19 11.04 17.96
N THR A 548 5.31 11.66 19.13
CA THR A 548 6.55 11.66 19.92
C THR A 548 6.38 10.70 21.07
N ALA A 549 7.36 9.83 21.27
CA ALA A 549 7.34 8.83 22.34
C ALA A 549 8.70 8.74 23.02
N LEU A 550 8.74 8.31 24.27
CA LEU A 550 9.97 7.98 24.99
C LEU A 550 10.26 6.49 24.86
N ALA A 551 11.52 6.12 24.77
CA ALA A 551 11.94 4.72 24.85
C ALA A 551 11.35 4.08 26.14
N HIS A 552 10.83 2.87 26.02
CA HIS A 552 10.18 2.21 27.16
C HIS A 552 10.95 0.92 27.54
N PRO A 553 11.23 0.73 28.85
CA PRO A 553 11.00 1.61 30.00
C PRO A 553 11.86 2.89 29.97
N PHE A 554 11.31 4.00 30.51
CA PHE A 554 12.01 5.29 30.58
C PHE A 554 12.45 5.58 32.01
N TYR A 555 13.76 5.53 32.25
CA TYR A 555 14.36 5.78 33.55
C TYR A 555 14.87 7.22 33.65
N VAL A 556 14.29 8.02 34.55
CA VAL A 556 14.58 9.45 34.73
C VAL A 556 16.03 9.67 35.13
N ASP A 557 16.56 8.85 36.02
CA ASP A 557 17.92 8.92 36.56
C ASP A 557 19.00 8.58 35.52
N ARG A 558 18.62 7.97 34.38
CA ARG A 558 19.52 7.62 33.27
C ARG A 558 19.25 8.44 32.00
N ALA A 559 18.21 9.26 32.03
CA ALA A 559 17.78 9.99 30.85
C ALA A 559 18.79 11.08 30.45
N SER A 560 18.97 11.25 29.15
CA SER A 560 19.73 12.35 28.59
C SER A 560 18.96 13.67 28.66
N ARG A 561 19.68 14.79 28.52
CA ARG A 561 19.06 16.12 28.45
C ARG A 561 18.06 16.22 27.29
N ALA A 562 18.37 15.60 26.17
CA ALA A 562 17.51 15.59 24.99
C ALA A 562 16.18 14.88 25.27
N GLU A 563 16.22 13.71 25.90
CA GLU A 563 15.02 12.94 26.26
C GLU A 563 14.13 13.71 27.23
N LEU A 564 14.72 14.25 28.32
CA LEU A 564 13.98 15.04 29.30
C LEU A 564 13.35 16.30 28.69
N ALA A 565 14.09 17.01 27.83
CA ALA A 565 13.61 18.26 27.24
C ALA A 565 12.46 18.07 26.22
N HIS A 566 12.26 16.86 25.70
CA HIS A 566 11.13 16.54 24.82
C HIS A 566 9.83 16.22 25.57
N ILE A 567 9.90 16.05 26.89
CA ILE A 567 8.70 15.82 27.71
C ILE A 567 7.96 17.15 27.84
N PRO A 568 6.69 17.24 27.40
CA PRO A 568 5.87 18.43 27.56
C PRO A 568 5.84 18.92 29.00
N GLY A 569 6.21 20.18 29.19
CA GLY A 569 6.37 20.80 30.52
C GLY A 569 7.76 20.67 31.13
N ILE A 570 8.66 19.84 30.59
CA ILE A 570 10.07 19.79 31.00
C ILE A 570 10.93 20.50 29.94
N GLY A 571 11.07 21.79 30.05
CA GLY A 571 12.00 22.55 29.19
C GLY A 571 13.47 22.41 29.61
N SER A 572 14.39 23.02 28.88
CA SER A 572 15.84 22.91 29.10
C SER A 572 16.30 23.25 30.54
N LYS A 573 15.63 24.18 31.23
CA LYS A 573 15.93 24.53 32.62
C LYS A 573 15.60 23.36 33.59
N ARG A 574 14.37 22.82 33.48
CA ARG A 574 13.94 21.69 34.32
C ARG A 574 14.77 20.45 34.02
N ALA A 575 15.04 20.15 32.74
CA ALA A 575 15.91 19.06 32.35
C ALA A 575 17.32 19.19 32.97
N GLY A 576 17.89 20.42 32.96
CA GLY A 576 19.19 20.68 33.60
C GLY A 576 19.19 20.44 35.12
N ARG A 577 18.12 20.82 35.82
CA ARG A 577 17.95 20.57 37.25
C ARG A 577 17.83 19.07 37.55
N ILE A 578 17.01 18.33 36.79
CA ILE A 578 16.87 16.88 36.95
C ILE A 578 18.22 16.18 36.81
N LEU A 579 19.03 16.58 35.81
CA LEU A 579 20.35 16.02 35.59
C LEU A 579 21.36 16.36 36.69
N ALA A 580 21.24 17.53 37.32
CA ALA A 580 22.11 17.94 38.41
C ALA A 580 21.73 17.21 39.73
N GLU A 581 20.46 17.15 40.05
CA GLU A 581 19.95 16.62 41.32
C GLU A 581 19.77 15.11 41.32
N LYS A 582 19.61 14.50 40.12
CA LYS A 582 19.43 13.04 39.92
C LYS A 582 18.39 12.42 40.84
N PRO A 583 17.12 12.79 40.75
CA PRO A 583 16.07 12.27 41.62
C PRO A 583 15.98 10.76 41.49
N ARG A 584 15.82 10.08 42.66
CA ARG A 584 15.78 8.61 42.76
C ARG A 584 14.38 8.06 42.99
N CYS A 585 13.40 8.94 43.24
CA CYS A 585 12.02 8.55 43.49
C CYS A 585 11.05 9.59 42.92
N PRO A 586 9.75 9.24 42.80
CA PRO A 586 8.73 10.16 42.31
C PRO A 586 8.59 11.45 43.14
N GLU A 587 8.78 11.36 44.45
CA GLU A 587 8.64 12.49 45.39
C GLU A 587 9.72 13.53 45.11
N GLU A 588 10.97 13.14 44.99
CA GLU A 588 12.09 14.03 44.66
C GLU A 588 11.88 14.70 43.28
N LEU A 589 11.44 13.94 42.29
CA LEU A 589 11.17 14.48 40.95
C LEU A 589 10.01 15.47 40.98
N ARG A 590 8.96 15.18 41.76
CA ARG A 590 7.78 16.07 41.92
C ARG A 590 8.19 17.41 42.54
N GLU A 591 9.03 17.37 43.56
CA GLU A 591 9.57 18.59 44.18
C GLU A 591 10.41 19.42 43.20
N LEU A 592 11.29 18.79 42.42
CA LEU A 592 12.11 19.44 41.38
C LEU A 592 11.28 20.09 40.27
N LEU A 593 10.20 19.45 39.84
CA LEU A 593 9.33 19.94 38.77
C LEU A 593 8.40 21.06 39.25
N GLY A 594 8.05 21.06 40.54
CA GLY A 594 7.19 22.04 41.19
C GLY A 594 5.71 21.91 40.85
N PRO A 595 4.85 22.67 41.55
CA PRO A 595 3.37 22.49 41.51
C PRO A 595 2.73 22.85 40.16
N SER A 596 3.45 23.57 39.28
CA SER A 596 2.96 23.90 37.94
C SER A 596 3.14 22.77 36.91
N PHE A 597 3.77 21.66 37.26
CA PHE A 597 3.88 20.51 36.41
C PHE A 597 2.70 19.57 36.61
N PRO A 598 1.97 19.18 35.56
CA PRO A 598 0.76 18.35 35.67
C PRO A 598 1.14 16.89 35.91
N TRP A 599 1.59 16.58 37.14
CA TRP A 599 2.17 15.30 37.54
C TRP A 599 1.27 14.10 37.22
N GLU A 600 -0.01 14.22 37.44
CA GLU A 600 -1.00 13.16 37.18
C GLU A 600 -1.03 12.67 35.72
N ASN A 601 -0.53 13.48 34.79
CA ASN A 601 -0.42 13.10 33.39
C ASN A 601 0.87 12.32 33.04
N TRP A 602 1.81 12.20 34.01
CA TRP A 602 3.16 11.71 33.75
C TRP A 602 3.63 10.62 34.73
N GLU A 603 2.89 10.40 35.82
CA GLU A 603 3.26 9.49 36.90
C GLU A 603 3.56 8.07 36.41
N ASP A 604 2.78 7.57 35.46
CA ASP A 604 2.93 6.25 34.86
C ASP A 604 4.06 6.15 33.81
N ILE A 605 4.66 7.29 33.42
CA ILE A 605 5.75 7.35 32.42
C ILE A 605 7.11 7.29 33.08
N PHE A 606 7.27 7.96 34.23
CA PHE A 606 8.55 8.04 34.93
C PHE A 606 8.85 6.77 35.71
N GLN A 607 10.03 6.21 35.46
CA GLN A 607 10.58 5.11 36.24
C GLN A 607 11.94 5.51 36.82
N PHE A 608 12.39 4.77 37.85
CA PHE A 608 13.66 4.97 38.54
C PHE A 608 14.38 3.64 38.60
N SER A 609 15.70 3.64 38.43
CA SER A 609 16.44 2.39 38.28
C SER A 609 16.71 1.67 39.61
N GLY A 610 16.31 2.22 40.76
CA GLY A 610 16.47 1.62 42.11
C GLY A 610 17.84 1.84 42.71
#